data_ccb52859f78d00445d0d920ad71ff1fa
#
_entry.id   ccb52859f78d00445d0d920ad71ff1fa
#
_cell.length_a   1.000
_cell.length_b   1.000
_cell.length_c   1.000
_cell.angle_alpha   90.00
_cell.angle_beta   90.00
_cell.angle_gamma   90.00
#
_symmetry.space_group_name_H-M   'P 1'
#
loop_
_entity.id
_entity.type
_entity.pdbx_description
1 polymer ?
#
loop_
_entity_poly.entity_id
_entity_poly.type
_entity_poly.pdbx_seq_one_letter_code
_entity_poly.pdbx_strand_id
1 'polypeptide(L)'
;MTTETLNANIVRVAHADGWLTVCDLELLTPGRGVAVLLPDGGQAALFMDRAGVVRAIGNRDPFTGAYVLSRGLLGSAGGRPFVASPLLKQRFDLATGVCLDDEEVSVPVYAVRVEPPGRAG
;
A
#
# COMPACT_ATOMS: atom_id res chain seq x y z
N MET A 1 29.61 -14.37 -1.64
CA MET A 1 29.47 -13.25 -1.55
C MET A 1 28.21 -12.81 -1.12
N THR A 2 28.07 -12.13 -0.33
CA THR A 2 26.84 -11.80 0.25
C THR A 2 26.33 -10.52 -0.21
N THR A 3 26.77 -10.10 -1.34
CA THR A 3 26.38 -8.80 -1.77
C THR A 3 24.94 -8.72 -2.04
N GLU A 4 24.28 -9.79 -2.38
CA GLU A 4 22.92 -9.67 -2.72
C GLU A 4 22.11 -9.24 -1.55
N THR A 5 22.45 -9.59 -0.37
CA THR A 5 21.67 -9.16 0.74
C THR A 5 21.84 -7.68 0.98
N LEU A 6 22.94 -7.12 0.54
CA LEU A 6 23.15 -5.71 0.75
C LEU A 6 22.40 -4.87 -0.24
N ASN A 7 21.84 -5.49 -1.29
CA ASN A 7 21.12 -4.75 -2.30
C ASN A 7 19.62 -4.79 -2.13
N ALA A 8 19.12 -5.48 -1.12
CA ALA A 8 17.68 -5.52 -0.93
C ALA A 8 17.20 -4.18 -0.43
N ASN A 9 16.18 -3.65 -1.06
CA ASN A 9 15.59 -2.39 -0.64
C ASN A 9 14.53 -2.63 0.42
N ILE A 10 14.29 -1.63 1.23
CA ILE A 10 13.33 -1.70 2.31
C ILE A 10 12.18 -0.79 2.01
N VAL A 11 10.97 -1.22 2.34
CA VAL A 11 9.77 -0.42 2.19
C VAL A 11 9.41 0.17 3.54
N ARG A 12 9.22 1.49 3.57
CA ARG A 12 8.81 2.20 4.77
C ARG A 12 7.54 2.97 4.48
N VAL A 13 6.67 3.06 5.46
CA VAL A 13 5.40 3.75 5.35
C VAL A 13 5.37 4.84 6.42
N ALA A 14 4.94 6.03 6.03
CA ALA A 14 4.85 7.14 6.98
C ALA A 14 3.69 6.90 7.92
N HIS A 15 3.92 7.07 9.21
CA HIS A 15 2.88 6.92 10.21
C HIS A 15 3.21 7.82 11.38
N ALA A 16 2.25 8.60 11.80
CA ALA A 16 2.42 9.58 12.88
C ALA A 16 3.60 10.48 12.57
N ASP A 17 4.60 10.51 13.39
CA ASP A 17 5.71 11.40 13.20
C ASP A 17 6.90 10.72 12.57
N GLY A 18 6.82 9.55 12.07
CA GLY A 18 8.02 8.85 11.60
C GLY A 18 7.73 7.88 10.49
N TRP A 19 8.71 7.03 10.23
CA TRP A 19 8.64 6.03 9.17
C TRP A 19 8.67 4.65 9.80
N LEU A 20 7.68 3.84 9.41
CA LEU A 20 7.58 2.47 9.88
C LEU A 20 8.21 1.57 8.84
N THR A 21 9.20 0.77 9.21
CA THR A 21 9.77 -0.23 8.31
C THR A 21 8.80 -1.38 8.22
N VAL A 22 8.41 -1.71 7.01
CA VAL A 22 7.37 -2.71 6.79
C VAL A 22 7.94 -4.04 6.33
N CYS A 23 8.72 -4.03 5.27
CA CYS A 23 9.23 -5.29 4.71
C CYS A 23 10.32 -4.99 3.70
N ASP A 24 10.95 -6.04 3.21
CA ASP A 24 11.86 -5.93 2.08
C ASP A 24 11.04 -5.79 0.80
N LEU A 25 11.51 -5.00 -0.12
CA LEU A 25 10.80 -4.78 -1.37
C LEU A 25 10.56 -6.08 -2.12
N GLU A 26 11.49 -7.01 -2.06
CA GLU A 26 11.33 -8.23 -2.81
C GLU A 26 10.24 -9.15 -2.25
N LEU A 27 9.69 -8.82 -1.09
CA LEU A 27 8.54 -9.57 -0.58
C LEU A 27 7.23 -9.12 -1.21
N LEU A 28 7.25 -8.02 -1.96
CA LEU A 28 6.05 -7.55 -2.63
C LEU A 28 5.95 -8.17 -4.01
N THR A 29 4.76 -8.57 -4.38
CA THR A 29 4.49 -9.13 -5.71
C THR A 29 3.63 -8.13 -6.48
N PRO A 30 4.02 -7.74 -7.68
CA PRO A 30 3.19 -6.82 -8.45
C PRO A 30 1.76 -7.34 -8.58
N GLY A 31 0.81 -6.47 -8.32
CA GLY A 31 -0.60 -6.80 -8.42
C GLY A 31 -1.20 -7.38 -7.17
N ARG A 32 -0.39 -7.70 -6.15
CA ARG A 32 -0.91 -8.25 -4.90
C ARG A 32 -0.75 -7.28 -3.76
N GLY A 33 -1.74 -7.21 -2.90
CA GLY A 33 -1.67 -6.35 -1.73
C GLY A 33 -1.21 -7.09 -0.50
N VAL A 34 -0.66 -6.35 0.44
CA VAL A 34 -0.22 -6.87 1.73
C VAL A 34 -0.79 -5.97 2.80
N ALA A 35 -1.38 -6.56 3.83
CA ALA A 35 -1.89 -5.79 4.96
C ALA A 35 -0.77 -5.55 5.96
N VAL A 36 -0.68 -4.34 6.47
CA VAL A 36 0.33 -3.95 7.42
C VAL A 36 -0.35 -3.43 8.66
N LEU A 37 0.00 -3.97 9.81
CA LEU A 37 -0.55 -3.49 11.08
C LEU A 37 0.21 -2.25 11.50
N LEU A 38 -0.51 -1.20 11.80
CA LEU A 38 0.08 0.06 12.23
C LEU A 38 0.13 0.12 13.75
N PRO A 39 1.07 0.90 14.30
CA PRO A 39 1.21 0.96 15.77
C PRO A 39 -0.04 1.41 16.51
N ASP A 40 -0.91 2.18 15.86
CA ASP A 40 -2.12 2.67 16.53
C ASP A 40 -3.27 1.65 16.45
N GLY A 41 -3.03 0.48 15.91
CA GLY A 41 -4.08 -0.52 15.76
C GLY A 41 -4.77 -0.50 14.41
N GLY A 42 -4.52 0.51 13.59
CA GLY A 42 -5.07 0.54 12.24
C GLY A 42 -4.29 -0.38 11.32
N GLN A 43 -4.71 -0.43 10.08
CA GLN A 43 -4.05 -1.27 9.08
C GLN A 43 -3.90 -0.52 7.77
N ALA A 44 -2.75 -0.66 7.15
CA ALA A 44 -2.53 -0.14 5.81
C ALA A 44 -2.54 -1.29 4.82
N ALA A 45 -2.92 -1.00 3.59
CA ALA A 45 -2.82 -1.95 2.49
C ALA A 45 -1.71 -1.45 1.58
N LEU A 46 -0.73 -2.29 1.33
CA LEU A 46 0.44 -1.94 0.56
C LEU A 46 0.37 -2.66 -0.77
N PHE A 47 0.59 -1.95 -1.85
CA PHE A 47 0.50 -2.52 -3.19
C PHE A 47 1.71 -2.10 -4.02
N MET A 48 2.17 -2.99 -4.89
CA MET A 48 3.19 -2.65 -5.87
C MET A 48 2.60 -2.89 -7.25
N ASP A 49 2.73 -1.92 -8.15
CA ASP A 49 2.23 -2.09 -9.50
C ASP A 49 3.32 -2.73 -10.37
N ARG A 50 3.00 -2.97 -11.64
CA ARG A 50 3.95 -3.63 -12.52
C ARG A 50 5.14 -2.77 -12.88
N ALA A 51 5.04 -1.48 -12.67
CA ALA A 51 6.18 -0.60 -12.89
C ALA A 51 7.08 -0.53 -11.66
N GLY A 52 6.71 -1.22 -10.59
CA GLY A 52 7.51 -1.21 -9.37
C GLY A 52 7.19 -0.10 -8.41
N VAL A 53 6.13 0.66 -8.66
CA VAL A 53 5.76 1.76 -7.76
C VAL A 53 4.94 1.19 -6.60
N VAL A 54 5.32 1.55 -5.39
CA VAL A 54 4.68 1.05 -4.18
C VAL A 54 3.79 2.14 -3.61
N ARG A 55 2.56 1.78 -3.25
CA ARG A 55 1.61 2.72 -2.66
C ARG A 55 0.94 2.10 -1.46
N ALA A 56 0.51 2.92 -0.54
CA ALA A 56 -0.14 2.46 0.68
C ALA A 56 -1.38 3.29 0.97
N ILE A 57 -2.49 2.62 1.23
CA ILE A 57 -3.74 3.27 1.63
C ILE A 57 -4.28 2.54 2.84
N GLY A 58 -5.32 3.04 3.45
CA GLY A 58 -5.96 2.32 4.54
C GLY A 58 -6.52 1.01 4.06
N ASN A 59 -6.45 -0.02 4.88
CA ASN A 59 -6.91 -1.36 4.51
C ASN A 59 -8.40 -1.58 4.79
N ARG A 60 -9.04 -0.66 5.50
CA ARG A 60 -10.44 -0.84 5.88
C ARG A 60 -11.34 -0.31 4.77
N ASP A 61 -12.21 -1.17 4.27
CA ASP A 61 -13.23 -0.78 3.31
C ASP A 61 -14.29 0.06 4.03
N PRO A 62 -14.44 1.34 3.70
CA PRO A 62 -15.37 2.19 4.45
C PRO A 62 -16.84 1.87 4.23
N PHE A 63 -17.16 1.13 3.18
CA PHE A 63 -18.56 0.76 2.92
C PHE A 63 -18.99 -0.44 3.76
N THR A 64 -18.07 -1.31 4.12
CA THR A 64 -18.41 -2.53 4.86
C THR A 64 -17.77 -2.58 6.24
N GLY A 65 -16.73 -1.80 6.47
CA GLY A 65 -15.98 -1.85 7.72
C GLY A 65 -14.97 -2.98 7.78
N ALA A 66 -14.88 -3.80 6.74
CA ALA A 66 -13.96 -4.94 6.78
C ALA A 66 -12.58 -4.54 6.32
N TYR A 67 -11.56 -5.18 6.89
CA TYR A 67 -10.18 -4.90 6.56
C TYR A 67 -9.73 -5.78 5.41
N VAL A 68 -10.15 -5.43 4.20
CA VAL A 68 -10.00 -6.30 3.04
C VAL A 68 -9.40 -5.65 1.80
N LEU A 69 -9.09 -4.34 1.84
CA LEU A 69 -8.62 -3.69 0.61
C LEU A 69 -7.33 -4.30 0.09
N SER A 70 -6.47 -4.83 0.97
CA SER A 70 -5.25 -5.49 0.54
C SER A 70 -5.52 -6.74 -0.29
N ARG A 71 -6.74 -7.26 -0.27
CA ARG A 71 -7.11 -8.43 -1.06
C ARG A 71 -7.83 -8.05 -2.34
N GLY A 72 -7.94 -6.77 -2.63
CA GLY A 72 -8.64 -6.30 -3.81
C GLY A 72 -7.83 -6.47 -5.08
N LEU A 73 -8.45 -6.18 -6.20
CA LEU A 73 -7.81 -6.28 -7.50
C LEU A 73 -7.32 -4.91 -7.94
N LEU A 74 -6.07 -4.87 -8.37
CA LEU A 74 -5.50 -3.63 -8.89
C LEU A 74 -5.95 -3.43 -10.34
N GLY A 75 -6.11 -2.19 -10.71
CA GLY A 75 -6.46 -1.81 -12.06
C GLY A 75 -6.09 -0.37 -12.32
N SER A 76 -6.49 0.14 -13.45
CA SER A 76 -6.21 1.51 -13.83
C SER A 76 -7.39 2.04 -14.62
N ALA A 77 -7.79 3.25 -14.35
CA ALA A 77 -8.88 3.92 -15.05
C ALA A 77 -8.41 5.31 -15.43
N GLY A 78 -8.31 5.59 -16.73
CA GLY A 78 -7.85 6.89 -17.18
C GLY A 78 -6.47 7.24 -16.69
N GLY A 79 -5.61 6.25 -16.58
CA GLY A 79 -4.25 6.47 -16.08
C GLY A 79 -4.15 6.52 -14.57
N ARG A 80 -5.27 6.36 -13.86
CA ARG A 80 -5.25 6.41 -12.40
C ARG A 80 -5.25 4.99 -11.84
N PRO A 81 -4.22 4.63 -11.06
CA PRO A 81 -4.17 3.29 -10.47
C PRO A 81 -5.20 3.18 -9.35
N PHE A 82 -5.86 2.06 -9.26
CA PHE A 82 -6.86 1.84 -8.21
C PHE A 82 -6.82 0.41 -7.70
N VAL A 83 -7.46 0.19 -6.56
CA VAL A 83 -7.77 -1.15 -6.09
C VAL A 83 -9.29 -1.25 -5.98
N ALA A 84 -9.85 -2.36 -6.43
CA ALA A 84 -11.28 -2.62 -6.30
C ALA A 84 -11.48 -3.52 -5.11
N SER A 85 -12.37 -3.13 -4.20
CA SER A 85 -12.66 -3.93 -3.01
C SER A 85 -13.19 -5.29 -3.41
N PRO A 86 -12.77 -6.36 -2.75
CA PRO A 86 -13.27 -7.68 -3.09
C PRO A 86 -14.72 -7.90 -2.69
N LEU A 87 -15.26 -7.05 -1.83
CA LEU A 87 -16.62 -7.22 -1.34
C LEU A 87 -17.66 -6.57 -2.23
N LEU A 88 -17.61 -5.26 -2.35
CA LEU A 88 -18.63 -4.54 -3.13
C LEU A 88 -18.06 -3.95 -4.40
N LYS A 89 -16.79 -4.17 -4.67
CA LYS A 89 -16.13 -3.77 -5.92
C LYS A 89 -15.95 -2.26 -6.11
N GLN A 90 -16.17 -1.45 -5.09
CA GLN A 90 -15.86 -0.04 -5.22
C GLN A 90 -14.37 0.13 -5.39
N ARG A 91 -13.97 1.09 -6.22
CA ARG A 91 -12.59 1.31 -6.59
C ARG A 91 -12.04 2.51 -5.84
N PHE A 92 -10.84 2.37 -5.30
CA PHE A 92 -10.19 3.44 -4.56
C PHE A 92 -8.90 3.82 -5.26
N ASP A 93 -8.75 5.11 -5.53
CA ASP A 93 -7.54 5.64 -6.19
C ASP A 93 -6.35 5.44 -5.25
N LEU A 94 -5.30 4.81 -5.74
CA LEU A 94 -4.15 4.52 -4.89
C LEU A 94 -3.28 5.75 -4.62
N ALA A 95 -3.44 6.80 -5.38
CA ALA A 95 -2.68 8.02 -5.16
C ALA A 95 -3.39 8.99 -4.22
N THR A 96 -4.72 9.03 -4.28
CA THR A 96 -5.49 10.00 -3.49
C THR A 96 -6.35 9.37 -2.41
N GLY A 97 -6.63 8.08 -2.51
CA GLY A 97 -7.52 7.41 -1.56
C GLY A 97 -8.99 7.63 -1.85
N VAL A 98 -9.33 8.45 -2.84
CA VAL A 98 -10.72 8.78 -3.11
C VAL A 98 -11.39 7.64 -3.85
N CYS A 99 -12.60 7.30 -3.46
CA CYS A 99 -13.35 6.27 -4.14
C CYS A 99 -13.77 6.77 -5.52
N LEU A 100 -13.44 6.02 -6.56
CA LEU A 100 -13.79 6.43 -7.91
C LEU A 100 -15.28 6.28 -8.20
N ASP A 101 -15.98 5.53 -7.37
CA ASP A 101 -17.40 5.29 -7.55
C ASP A 101 -18.26 6.12 -6.61
N ASP A 102 -17.65 6.86 -5.68
CA ASP A 102 -18.36 7.76 -4.78
C ASP A 102 -17.33 8.75 -4.23
N GLU A 103 -17.23 9.90 -4.86
CA GLU A 103 -16.17 10.84 -4.52
C GLU A 103 -16.29 11.45 -3.13
N GLU A 104 -17.37 11.22 -2.43
CA GLU A 104 -17.48 11.69 -1.07
C GLU A 104 -16.87 10.72 -0.08
N VAL A 105 -16.44 9.56 -0.53
CA VAL A 105 -15.85 8.53 0.32
C VAL A 105 -14.38 8.39 -0.02
N SER A 106 -13.55 8.31 0.98
CA SER A 106 -12.11 8.12 0.76
C SER A 106 -11.51 7.30 1.90
N VAL A 107 -10.31 6.80 1.65
CA VAL A 107 -9.53 6.12 2.67
C VAL A 107 -8.23 6.89 2.85
N PRO A 108 -7.56 6.75 3.99
CA PRO A 108 -6.29 7.43 4.20
C PRO A 108 -5.24 6.97 3.19
N VAL A 109 -4.30 7.85 2.87
CA VAL A 109 -3.18 7.52 2.03
C VAL A 109 -1.92 7.75 2.86
N TYR A 110 -1.00 6.82 2.78
CA TYR A 110 0.25 6.92 3.52
C TYR A 110 1.40 7.08 2.54
N ALA A 111 2.31 7.99 2.82
CA ALA A 111 3.50 8.13 1.99
C ALA A 111 4.36 6.89 2.12
N VAL A 112 5.02 6.51 1.03
CA VAL A 112 5.85 5.32 0.99
C VAL A 112 7.25 5.73 0.57
N ARG A 113 8.25 5.10 1.18
CA ARG A 113 9.63 5.32 0.83
C ARG A 113 10.25 3.96 0.59
N VAL A 114 10.89 3.79 -0.54
CA VAL A 114 11.64 2.58 -0.85
C VAL A 114 13.10 2.98 -0.93
N GLU A 115 13.92 2.42 -0.09
CA GLU A 115 15.30 2.87 0.02
C GLU A 115 16.24 1.70 0.31
N PRO A 116 17.53 1.86 0.05
CA PRO A 116 18.47 0.80 0.35
C PRO A 116 18.45 0.49 1.84
N PRO A 117 18.90 -0.70 2.24
CA PRO A 117 18.97 -1.04 3.66
C PRO A 117 19.79 0.01 4.38
N GLY A 118 19.32 0.37 5.53
CA GLY A 118 20.01 1.36 6.27
C GLY A 118 21.37 0.92 6.61
N ARG A 119 22.39 1.75 6.50
CA ARG A 119 23.58 1.47 6.91
C ARG A 119 23.55 1.66 8.24
N ALA A 120 24.01 0.96 8.91
CA ALA A 120 23.97 1.05 10.24
C ALA A 120 24.49 2.33 10.64
N GLY A 121 24.65 2.96 10.36
CA GLY A 121 25.12 4.19 10.84
C GLY A 121 24.86 5.17 9.95
#